data_1594752e06b99300a01c15e303284d2e
#
_entry.id   1594752e06b99300a01c15e303284d2e
#
_cell.length_a   1.000
_cell.length_b   1.000
_cell.length_c   1.000
_cell.angle_alpha   90.00
_cell.angle_beta   90.00
_cell.angle_gamma   90.00
#
_symmetry.space_group_name_H-M   'P 1'
#
loop_
_entity.id
_entity.type
_entity.pdbx_description
1 polymer ?
#
loop_
_entity_poly.entity_id
_entity_poly.type
_entity_poly.pdbx_seq_one_letter_code
_entity_poly.pdbx_strand_id
1 'polypeptide(L)'
;MRVLILVNERSGRGKAALLGAGVETALRQQGGEVLALRAAEATLEAIRAWGPRAIVVCGGDGTVHHLVQQAFGQGLEQWTVYHAPTGTENLFAREFGMWPRVLPDEIARRVLRDQSRLIDLGIAGERSFALMMSVGFDAAVVERVCAIRTGRITRWSYAKPILREATRPTLARMRVRIDGERIVDAHRGLLVVGNVRQYAARLNPTCNADPSDGLLDVTFMAASSAMEIIRWSALCWSRAQHAAVGCVMARGHEIEIESLEHEAAVQMDGESAGRLIPGKPGVIRVAPASMRVVQVSPRRA
;
A
#
# COMPACT_ATOMS: atom_id res chain seq x y z
N MET A 1 -22.33 -18.51 -1.93
CA MET A 1 -21.33 -17.72 -1.16
C MET A 1 -21.71 -16.25 -1.29
N ARG A 2 -21.75 -15.51 -0.17
CA ARG A 2 -22.01 -14.06 -0.19
C ARG A 2 -20.76 -13.29 -0.57
N VAL A 3 -20.86 -12.45 -1.60
CA VAL A 3 -19.77 -11.63 -2.10
C VAL A 3 -20.21 -10.16 -2.14
N LEU A 4 -19.40 -9.29 -1.54
CA LEU A 4 -19.58 -7.85 -1.66
C LEU A 4 -18.69 -7.32 -2.76
N ILE A 5 -19.22 -6.46 -3.63
CA ILE A 5 -18.42 -5.72 -4.62
C ILE A 5 -18.37 -4.25 -4.20
N LEU A 6 -17.18 -3.73 -3.96
CA LEU A 6 -16.94 -2.31 -3.71
C LEU A 6 -16.47 -1.64 -5.00
N VAL A 7 -17.27 -0.71 -5.53
CA VAL A 7 -16.99 -0.05 -6.80
C VAL A 7 -16.58 1.40 -6.58
N ASN A 8 -15.37 1.75 -6.96
CA ASN A 8 -14.93 3.15 -7.01
C ASN A 8 -15.17 3.72 -8.41
N GLU A 9 -16.32 4.31 -8.65
CA GLU A 9 -16.74 4.85 -9.96
C GLU A 9 -15.76 5.88 -10.54
N ARG A 10 -15.02 6.60 -9.69
CA ARG A 10 -14.00 7.57 -10.12
C ARG A 10 -12.73 6.91 -10.63
N SER A 11 -12.52 5.61 -10.37
CA SER A 11 -11.33 4.89 -10.80
C SER A 11 -11.40 4.49 -12.27
N GLY A 12 -10.30 4.60 -12.97
CA GLY A 12 -10.14 4.07 -14.33
C GLY A 12 -11.00 4.73 -15.41
N ARG A 13 -11.55 5.96 -15.24
CA ARG A 13 -12.48 6.62 -16.19
C ARG A 13 -13.77 5.82 -16.40
N GLY A 14 -14.40 5.39 -15.32
CA GLY A 14 -15.62 4.57 -15.36
C GLY A 14 -15.37 3.07 -15.60
N LYS A 15 -14.11 2.65 -15.81
CA LYS A 15 -13.80 1.21 -16.00
C LYS A 15 -14.15 0.37 -14.77
N ALA A 16 -14.06 0.96 -13.56
CA ALA A 16 -14.42 0.26 -12.34
C ALA A 16 -15.90 -0.11 -12.30
N ALA A 17 -16.79 0.78 -12.76
CA ALA A 17 -18.22 0.51 -12.83
C ALA A 17 -18.55 -0.62 -13.83
N LEU A 18 -17.95 -0.54 -15.02
CA LEU A 18 -18.13 -1.59 -16.05
C LEU A 18 -17.57 -2.94 -15.58
N LEU A 19 -16.38 -2.95 -14.98
CA LEU A 19 -15.79 -4.16 -14.43
C LEU A 19 -16.63 -4.72 -13.28
N GLY A 20 -17.10 -3.86 -12.38
CA GLY A 20 -17.96 -4.26 -11.25
C GLY A 20 -19.26 -4.91 -11.72
N ALA A 21 -19.95 -4.32 -12.68
CA ALA A 21 -21.18 -4.89 -13.26
C ALA A 21 -20.92 -6.24 -13.97
N GLY A 22 -19.80 -6.36 -14.69
CA GLY A 22 -19.41 -7.63 -15.31
C GLY A 22 -19.10 -8.71 -14.27
N VAL A 23 -18.38 -8.35 -13.19
CA VAL A 23 -18.05 -9.29 -12.09
C VAL A 23 -19.33 -9.69 -11.33
N GLU A 24 -20.25 -8.76 -11.10
CA GLU A 24 -21.54 -9.05 -10.47
C GLU A 24 -22.32 -10.09 -11.28
N THR A 25 -22.46 -9.86 -12.60
CA THR A 25 -23.14 -10.78 -13.50
C THR A 25 -22.49 -12.17 -13.47
N ALA A 26 -21.17 -12.24 -13.58
CA ALA A 26 -20.42 -13.48 -13.58
C ALA A 26 -20.53 -14.25 -12.25
N LEU A 27 -20.49 -13.54 -11.12
CA LEU A 27 -20.67 -14.15 -9.79
C LEU A 27 -22.08 -14.74 -9.62
N ARG A 28 -23.12 -13.99 -10.04
CA ARG A 28 -24.52 -14.50 -9.97
C ARG A 28 -24.73 -15.72 -10.86
N GLN A 29 -24.19 -15.70 -12.07
CA GLN A 29 -24.25 -16.85 -13.01
C GLN A 29 -23.56 -18.10 -12.47
N GLN A 30 -22.51 -17.91 -11.64
CA GLN A 30 -21.78 -19.00 -10.99
C GLN A 30 -22.29 -19.33 -9.58
N GLY A 31 -23.51 -18.89 -9.21
CA GLY A 31 -24.18 -19.24 -7.96
C GLY A 31 -23.78 -18.41 -6.74
N GLY A 32 -23.15 -17.25 -6.92
CA GLY A 32 -22.86 -16.30 -5.86
C GLY A 32 -24.06 -15.42 -5.50
N GLU A 33 -24.24 -15.15 -4.20
CA GLU A 33 -25.12 -14.07 -3.73
C GLU A 33 -24.30 -12.77 -3.72
N VAL A 34 -24.76 -11.74 -4.40
CA VAL A 34 -23.93 -10.53 -4.63
C VAL A 34 -24.67 -9.27 -4.21
N LEU A 35 -23.96 -8.44 -3.42
CA LEU A 35 -24.29 -7.04 -3.15
C LEU A 35 -23.20 -6.16 -3.76
N ALA A 36 -23.58 -5.18 -4.57
CA ALA A 36 -22.67 -4.17 -5.08
C ALA A 36 -22.94 -2.82 -4.40
N LEU A 37 -21.88 -2.20 -3.87
CA LEU A 37 -21.95 -0.89 -3.21
C LEU A 37 -20.91 0.05 -3.84
N ARG A 38 -21.22 1.34 -3.89
CA ARG A 38 -20.21 2.36 -4.16
C ARG A 38 -19.23 2.41 -2.98
N ALA A 39 -17.94 2.41 -3.28
CA ALA A 39 -16.92 2.43 -2.23
C ALA A 39 -17.03 3.63 -1.28
N ALA A 40 -17.55 4.77 -1.76
CA ALA A 40 -17.78 5.96 -0.93
C ALA A 40 -18.98 5.85 0.00
N GLU A 41 -19.90 4.92 -0.24
CA GLU A 41 -21.14 4.70 0.51
C GLU A 41 -21.05 3.46 1.42
N ALA A 42 -20.01 2.64 1.22
CA ALA A 42 -19.82 1.42 1.97
C ALA A 42 -19.32 1.72 3.38
N THR A 43 -20.21 1.58 4.35
CA THR A 43 -19.86 1.65 5.78
C THR A 43 -19.54 0.26 6.31
N LEU A 44 -18.72 0.19 7.36
CA LEU A 44 -18.40 -1.08 8.02
C LEU A 44 -19.65 -1.79 8.54
N GLU A 45 -20.63 -1.02 9.02
CA GLU A 45 -21.91 -1.54 9.47
C GLU A 45 -22.68 -2.24 8.33
N ALA A 46 -22.78 -1.60 7.15
CA ALA A 46 -23.43 -2.18 5.97
C ALA A 46 -22.69 -3.46 5.49
N ILE A 47 -21.37 -3.46 5.52
CA ILE A 47 -20.56 -4.64 5.18
C ILE A 47 -20.87 -5.79 6.14
N ARG A 48 -20.86 -5.53 7.44
CA ARG A 48 -21.17 -6.54 8.47
C ARG A 48 -22.59 -7.06 8.41
N ALA A 49 -23.55 -6.17 8.19
CA ALA A 49 -24.96 -6.55 8.07
C ALA A 49 -25.20 -7.50 6.87
N TRP A 50 -24.48 -7.30 5.77
CA TRP A 50 -24.49 -8.21 4.64
C TRP A 50 -23.80 -9.55 4.94
N GLY A 51 -22.73 -9.53 5.76
CA GLY A 51 -21.97 -10.71 6.14
C GLY A 51 -21.28 -11.39 4.94
N PRO A 52 -20.44 -10.68 4.16
CA PRO A 52 -19.77 -11.28 3.01
C PRO A 52 -18.73 -12.30 3.47
N ARG A 53 -18.54 -13.35 2.67
CA ARG A 53 -17.36 -14.23 2.77
C ARG A 53 -16.18 -13.63 2.01
N ALA A 54 -16.45 -12.93 0.91
CA ALA A 54 -15.42 -12.27 0.12
C ALA A 54 -15.85 -10.85 -0.28
N ILE A 55 -14.83 -9.99 -0.47
CA ILE A 55 -14.98 -8.61 -0.94
C ILE A 55 -14.16 -8.43 -2.21
N VAL A 56 -14.81 -8.05 -3.32
CA VAL A 56 -14.15 -7.66 -4.56
C VAL A 56 -14.05 -6.14 -4.61
N VAL A 57 -12.84 -5.62 -4.63
CA VAL A 57 -12.57 -4.18 -4.69
C VAL A 57 -12.29 -3.78 -6.14
N CYS A 58 -13.28 -3.21 -6.83
CA CYS A 58 -13.14 -2.62 -8.16
C CYS A 58 -12.66 -1.17 -8.05
N GLY A 59 -11.34 -0.98 -8.09
CA GLY A 59 -10.74 0.33 -7.80
C GLY A 59 -9.23 0.38 -8.01
N GLY A 60 -8.57 1.35 -7.41
CA GLY A 60 -7.13 1.44 -7.28
C GLY A 60 -6.68 1.15 -5.84
N ASP A 61 -5.36 1.29 -5.59
CA ASP A 61 -4.75 1.05 -4.28
C ASP A 61 -5.41 1.87 -3.16
N GLY A 62 -5.79 3.13 -3.41
CA GLY A 62 -6.50 3.95 -2.43
C GLY A 62 -7.87 3.40 -2.02
N THR A 63 -8.55 2.60 -2.86
CA THR A 63 -9.81 1.95 -2.48
C THR A 63 -9.55 0.76 -1.56
N VAL A 64 -8.47 0.01 -1.79
CA VAL A 64 -8.01 -1.06 -0.89
C VAL A 64 -7.56 -0.46 0.44
N HIS A 65 -6.76 0.60 0.39
CA HIS A 65 -6.31 1.32 1.59
C HIS A 65 -7.50 1.78 2.46
N HIS A 66 -8.53 2.36 1.84
CA HIS A 66 -9.73 2.78 2.56
C HIS A 66 -10.45 1.62 3.26
N LEU A 67 -10.61 0.46 2.58
CA LEU A 67 -11.16 -0.74 3.20
C LEU A 67 -10.30 -1.20 4.39
N VAL A 68 -8.98 -1.21 4.23
CA VAL A 68 -8.05 -1.58 5.30
C VAL A 68 -8.17 -0.64 6.50
N GLN A 69 -8.21 0.68 6.27
CA GLN A 69 -8.37 1.66 7.35
C GLN A 69 -9.69 1.50 8.11
N GLN A 70 -10.78 1.20 7.43
CA GLN A 70 -12.09 1.04 8.06
C GLN A 70 -12.22 -0.29 8.83
N ALA A 71 -11.64 -1.35 8.30
CA ALA A 71 -11.93 -2.71 8.76
C ALA A 71 -10.81 -3.33 9.62
N PHE A 72 -9.64 -2.72 9.68
CA PHE A 72 -8.56 -3.18 10.54
C PHE A 72 -8.99 -3.20 12.02
N GLY A 73 -8.70 -4.30 12.73
CA GLY A 73 -9.16 -4.52 14.11
C GLY A 73 -10.68 -4.71 14.24
N GLN A 74 -11.39 -4.77 13.12
CA GLN A 74 -12.85 -4.85 13.05
C GLN A 74 -13.34 -6.09 12.28
N GLY A 75 -12.47 -7.08 12.06
CA GLY A 75 -12.81 -8.34 11.39
C GLY A 75 -12.38 -8.41 9.92
N LEU A 76 -11.43 -7.58 9.49
CA LEU A 76 -10.89 -7.60 8.12
C LEU A 76 -10.37 -8.99 7.72
N GLU A 77 -9.77 -9.71 8.64
CA GLU A 77 -9.22 -11.07 8.46
C GLU A 77 -10.29 -12.12 8.17
N GLN A 78 -11.56 -11.81 8.42
CA GLN A 78 -12.68 -12.72 8.16
C GLN A 78 -13.11 -12.71 6.69
N TRP A 79 -12.78 -11.63 5.96
CA TRP A 79 -13.19 -11.43 4.57
C TRP A 79 -12.05 -11.69 3.60
N THR A 80 -12.28 -12.57 2.63
CA THR A 80 -11.30 -12.79 1.55
C THR A 80 -11.37 -11.64 0.54
N VAL A 81 -10.31 -10.84 0.44
CA VAL A 81 -10.26 -9.66 -0.44
C VAL A 81 -9.64 -10.01 -1.79
N TYR A 82 -10.32 -9.61 -2.87
CA TYR A 82 -9.80 -9.61 -4.24
C TYR A 82 -9.75 -8.16 -4.77
N HIS A 83 -8.59 -7.71 -5.20
CA HIS A 83 -8.46 -6.41 -5.86
C HIS A 83 -8.61 -6.56 -7.37
N ALA A 84 -9.71 -6.06 -7.94
CA ALA A 84 -9.95 -5.94 -9.37
C ALA A 84 -9.43 -4.57 -9.86
N PRO A 85 -8.20 -4.49 -10.39
CA PRO A 85 -7.46 -3.24 -10.51
C PRO A 85 -7.95 -2.39 -11.69
N THR A 86 -8.29 -1.14 -11.40
CA THR A 86 -8.67 -0.13 -12.41
C THR A 86 -7.90 1.19 -12.23
N GLY A 87 -7.06 1.29 -11.22
CA GLY A 87 -6.24 2.46 -10.90
C GLY A 87 -4.99 2.60 -11.78
N THR A 88 -4.09 3.49 -11.36
CA THR A 88 -2.88 3.84 -12.12
C THR A 88 -1.72 2.87 -11.85
N GLU A 89 -1.38 2.61 -10.60
CA GLU A 89 -0.24 1.75 -10.22
C GLU A 89 -0.69 0.34 -9.84
N ASN A 90 -1.77 0.21 -9.06
CA ASN A 90 -2.34 -1.06 -8.60
C ASN A 90 -1.29 -1.98 -7.95
N LEU A 91 -0.54 -1.43 -7.01
CA LEU A 91 0.57 -2.11 -6.36
C LEU A 91 0.12 -3.35 -5.61
N PHE A 92 -1.01 -3.25 -4.88
CA PHE A 92 -1.62 -4.37 -4.18
C PHE A 92 -1.97 -5.50 -5.15
N ALA A 93 -2.67 -5.19 -6.24
CA ALA A 93 -3.04 -6.20 -7.22
C ALA A 93 -1.80 -6.87 -7.86
N ARG A 94 -0.75 -6.11 -8.10
CA ARG A 94 0.51 -6.61 -8.66
C ARG A 94 1.25 -7.55 -7.70
N GLU A 95 1.33 -7.21 -6.40
CA GLU A 95 1.97 -8.06 -5.40
C GLU A 95 1.27 -9.42 -5.30
N PHE A 96 -0.06 -9.42 -5.32
CA PHE A 96 -0.86 -10.63 -5.15
C PHE A 96 -1.27 -11.32 -6.45
N GLY A 97 -0.69 -10.94 -7.59
CA GLY A 97 -0.96 -11.59 -8.89
C GLY A 97 -2.34 -11.31 -9.48
N MET A 98 -3.03 -10.28 -9.01
CA MET A 98 -4.34 -9.85 -9.48
C MET A 98 -4.18 -8.86 -10.63
N TRP A 99 -3.81 -9.34 -11.81
CA TRP A 99 -3.43 -8.50 -12.94
C TRP A 99 -4.63 -7.73 -13.54
N PRO A 100 -4.40 -6.52 -14.11
CA PRO A 100 -5.41 -5.82 -14.90
C PRO A 100 -5.76 -6.64 -16.16
N ARG A 101 -7.01 -6.45 -16.68
CA ARG A 101 -7.55 -7.16 -17.86
C ARG A 101 -7.87 -8.63 -17.64
N VAL A 102 -7.99 -9.09 -16.40
CA VAL A 102 -8.59 -10.39 -16.10
C VAL A 102 -10.09 -10.28 -16.40
N LEU A 103 -10.65 -11.28 -17.09
CA LEU A 103 -12.07 -11.32 -17.43
C LEU A 103 -12.95 -11.46 -16.18
N PRO A 104 -14.15 -10.87 -16.15
CA PRO A 104 -15.09 -11.00 -15.03
C PRO A 104 -15.35 -12.43 -14.60
N ASP A 105 -15.53 -13.36 -15.53
CA ASP A 105 -15.73 -14.79 -15.24
C ASP A 105 -14.55 -15.43 -14.52
N GLU A 106 -13.34 -15.03 -14.86
CA GLU A 106 -12.14 -15.53 -14.17
C GLU A 106 -12.01 -14.93 -12.78
N ILE A 107 -12.38 -13.67 -12.60
CA ILE A 107 -12.45 -13.04 -11.26
C ILE A 107 -13.46 -13.78 -10.39
N ALA A 108 -14.68 -14.02 -10.93
CA ALA A 108 -15.71 -14.75 -10.22
C ALA A 108 -15.25 -16.16 -9.81
N ARG A 109 -14.64 -16.92 -10.74
CA ARG A 109 -14.10 -18.26 -10.44
C ARG A 109 -13.03 -18.22 -9.33
N ARG A 110 -12.12 -17.25 -9.33
CA ARG A 110 -11.08 -17.14 -8.32
C ARG A 110 -11.65 -16.83 -6.95
N VAL A 111 -12.62 -15.92 -6.88
CA VAL A 111 -13.30 -15.54 -5.65
C VAL A 111 -14.10 -16.71 -5.08
N LEU A 112 -14.89 -17.40 -5.93
CA LEU A 112 -15.75 -18.50 -5.49
C LEU A 112 -14.99 -19.78 -5.13
N ARG A 113 -13.74 -19.94 -5.56
CA ARG A 113 -12.87 -21.03 -5.10
C ARG A 113 -12.50 -20.93 -3.62
N ASP A 114 -12.70 -19.77 -3.01
CA ASP A 114 -12.39 -19.47 -1.60
C ASP A 114 -10.95 -19.85 -1.14
N GLN A 115 -10.03 -19.90 -2.10
CA GLN A 115 -8.61 -20.12 -1.80
C GLN A 115 -7.99 -18.79 -1.43
N SER A 116 -7.49 -18.71 -0.21
CA SER A 116 -6.96 -17.46 0.34
C SER A 116 -5.75 -17.73 1.22
N ARG A 117 -4.96 -16.67 1.42
CA ARG A 117 -3.88 -16.63 2.42
C ARG A 117 -4.06 -15.43 3.33
N LEU A 118 -3.59 -15.53 4.55
CA LEU A 118 -3.46 -14.41 5.46
C LEU A 118 -2.18 -13.64 5.13
N ILE A 119 -2.27 -12.33 5.28
CA ILE A 119 -1.15 -11.41 5.18
C ILE A 119 -1.10 -10.51 6.41
N ASP A 120 0.07 -10.01 6.68
CA ASP A 120 0.33 -9.07 7.73
C ASP A 120 -0.06 -7.65 7.29
N LEU A 121 -0.21 -6.75 8.25
CA LEU A 121 -0.36 -5.32 8.03
C LEU A 121 0.65 -4.57 8.90
N GLY A 122 1.08 -3.40 8.47
CA GLY A 122 1.80 -2.48 9.34
C GLY A 122 0.83 -1.55 10.05
N ILE A 123 1.11 -1.22 11.31
CA ILE A 123 0.31 -0.31 12.14
C ILE A 123 1.18 0.83 12.61
N ALA A 124 0.69 2.06 12.51
CA ALA A 124 1.31 3.24 13.11
C ALA A 124 0.23 4.11 13.78
N GLY A 125 0.20 4.07 15.11
CA GLY A 125 -0.90 4.65 15.89
C GLY A 125 -2.23 3.98 15.57
N GLU A 126 -3.22 4.77 15.15
CA GLU A 126 -4.55 4.27 14.76
C GLU A 126 -4.66 3.92 13.27
N ARG A 127 -3.59 4.06 12.51
CA ARG A 127 -3.56 3.81 11.07
C ARG A 127 -2.86 2.51 10.74
N SER A 128 -3.29 1.88 9.66
CA SER A 128 -2.71 0.66 9.14
C SER A 128 -2.33 0.81 7.66
N PHE A 129 -1.39 0.00 7.19
CA PHE A 129 -1.02 -0.06 5.80
C PHE A 129 -0.81 -1.51 5.36
N ALA A 130 -1.18 -1.80 4.13
CA ALA A 130 -1.02 -3.13 3.55
C ALA A 130 0.26 -3.25 2.69
N LEU A 131 0.75 -2.14 2.16
CA LEU A 131 1.89 -2.13 1.25
C LEU A 131 3.13 -1.53 1.91
N MET A 132 3.12 -0.24 2.23
CA MET A 132 4.29 0.43 2.79
C MET A 132 3.93 1.74 3.48
N MET A 133 4.84 2.16 4.34
CA MET A 133 4.95 3.50 4.90
C MET A 133 6.30 4.09 4.51
N SER A 134 6.38 5.40 4.30
CA SER A 134 7.67 6.06 4.11
C SER A 134 7.73 7.42 4.78
N VAL A 135 8.96 7.89 4.99
CA VAL A 135 9.28 9.16 5.64
C VAL A 135 10.27 9.94 4.78
N GLY A 136 10.01 11.21 4.57
CA GLY A 136 10.90 12.13 3.88
C GLY A 136 10.40 12.52 2.49
N PHE A 137 11.28 12.49 1.49
CA PHE A 137 11.08 13.06 0.16
C PHE A 137 9.79 12.56 -0.54
N ASP A 138 9.62 11.26 -0.64
CA ASP A 138 8.46 10.67 -1.33
C ASP A 138 7.14 10.94 -0.59
N ALA A 139 7.18 10.92 0.75
CA ALA A 139 6.04 11.32 1.57
C ALA A 139 5.67 12.80 1.37
N ALA A 140 6.66 13.69 1.23
CA ALA A 140 6.44 15.09 0.90
C ALA A 140 5.84 15.25 -0.51
N VAL A 141 6.28 14.44 -1.48
CA VAL A 141 5.66 14.41 -2.82
C VAL A 141 4.20 13.98 -2.74
N VAL A 142 3.90 12.90 -2.00
CA VAL A 142 2.52 12.41 -1.80
C VAL A 142 1.65 13.47 -1.11
N GLU A 143 2.15 14.10 -0.05
CA GLU A 143 1.44 15.18 0.65
C GLU A 143 1.05 16.31 -0.30
N ARG A 144 1.97 16.74 -1.18
CA ARG A 144 1.69 17.77 -2.20
C ARG A 144 0.68 17.30 -3.24
N VAL A 145 0.76 16.06 -3.68
CA VAL A 145 -0.23 15.49 -4.61
C VAL A 145 -1.61 15.46 -3.97
N CYS A 146 -1.70 15.04 -2.72
CA CYS A 146 -2.95 15.01 -1.97
C CYS A 146 -3.55 16.41 -1.79
N ALA A 147 -2.71 17.42 -1.50
CA ALA A 147 -3.15 18.82 -1.31
C ALA A 147 -3.73 19.46 -2.57
N ILE A 148 -3.24 19.11 -3.78
CA ILE A 148 -3.73 19.64 -5.05
C ILE A 148 -4.78 18.73 -5.72
N ARG A 149 -5.23 17.70 -5.02
CA ARG A 149 -6.12 16.66 -5.56
C ARG A 149 -7.53 17.23 -5.78
N THR A 150 -7.81 17.67 -7.00
CA THR A 150 -9.15 18.08 -7.45
C THR A 150 -9.88 17.00 -8.26
N GLY A 151 -9.24 15.82 -8.46
CA GLY A 151 -9.78 14.77 -9.30
C GLY A 151 -8.89 13.52 -9.36
N ARG A 152 -8.81 12.95 -10.57
CA ARG A 152 -8.07 11.72 -10.82
C ARG A 152 -6.57 11.91 -10.76
N ILE A 153 -5.88 11.04 -10.02
CA ILE A 153 -4.42 10.96 -10.00
C ILE A 153 -3.94 10.14 -11.21
N THR A 154 -3.03 10.71 -11.97
CA THR A 154 -2.31 10.06 -13.06
C THR A 154 -0.81 10.09 -12.73
N ARG A 155 0.02 9.34 -13.46
CA ARG A 155 1.49 9.44 -13.29
C ARG A 155 2.01 10.87 -13.51
N TRP A 156 1.39 11.62 -14.40
CA TRP A 156 1.72 13.02 -14.66
C TRP A 156 1.37 13.96 -13.51
N SER A 157 0.42 13.59 -12.65
CA SER A 157 0.07 14.36 -11.44
C SER A 157 1.23 14.46 -10.46
N TYR A 158 2.16 13.51 -10.51
CA TYR A 158 3.35 13.49 -9.67
C TYR A 158 4.52 14.29 -10.26
N ALA A 159 4.53 14.61 -11.56
CA ALA A 159 5.68 15.23 -12.23
C ALA A 159 6.04 16.61 -11.62
N LYS A 160 5.07 17.51 -11.45
CA LYS A 160 5.31 18.83 -10.83
C LYS A 160 5.70 18.73 -9.35
N PRO A 161 4.99 17.97 -8.49
CA PRO A 161 5.40 17.74 -7.11
C PRO A 161 6.81 17.13 -6.99
N ILE A 162 7.15 16.13 -7.78
CA ILE A 162 8.50 15.54 -7.79
C ILE A 162 9.56 16.58 -8.17
N LEU A 163 9.34 17.33 -9.27
CA LEU A 163 10.29 18.35 -9.71
C LEU A 163 10.47 19.45 -8.66
N ARG A 164 9.39 19.90 -8.06
CA ARG A 164 9.42 20.93 -7.00
C ARG A 164 10.14 20.42 -5.76
N GLU A 165 9.89 19.19 -5.34
CA GLU A 165 10.55 18.59 -4.19
C GLU A 165 12.02 18.29 -4.50
N ALA A 166 12.36 17.90 -5.74
CA ALA A 166 13.73 17.64 -6.16
C ALA A 166 14.62 18.91 -6.16
N THR A 167 14.06 20.12 -6.33
CA THR A 167 14.84 21.37 -6.26
C THR A 167 15.32 21.70 -4.83
N ARG A 168 14.57 21.28 -3.81
CA ARG A 168 14.89 21.43 -2.39
C ARG A 168 14.35 20.22 -1.63
N PRO A 169 15.04 19.09 -1.68
CA PRO A 169 14.51 17.85 -1.15
C PRO A 169 14.35 17.92 0.36
N THR A 170 13.16 17.57 0.84
CA THR A 170 12.86 17.45 2.26
C THR A 170 13.43 16.14 2.77
N LEU A 171 14.68 16.16 3.21
CA LEU A 171 15.39 15.01 3.76
C LEU A 171 15.52 15.17 5.27
N ALA A 172 14.75 14.39 6.01
CA ALA A 172 14.79 14.43 7.46
C ALA A 172 16.06 13.76 7.99
N ARG A 173 16.64 14.35 9.05
CA ARG A 173 17.63 13.68 9.87
C ARG A 173 16.91 12.79 10.86
N MET A 174 17.18 11.49 10.78
CA MET A 174 16.40 10.50 11.51
C MET A 174 17.28 9.60 12.38
N ARG A 175 16.68 9.11 13.44
CA ARG A 175 17.14 7.95 14.20
C ARG A 175 16.13 6.84 14.02
N VAL A 176 16.60 5.62 13.74
CA VAL A 176 15.75 4.46 13.56
C VAL A 176 16.21 3.32 14.45
N ARG A 177 15.26 2.73 15.17
CA ARG A 177 15.46 1.50 15.93
C ARG A 177 14.53 0.42 15.41
N ILE A 178 14.98 -0.81 15.48
CA ILE A 178 14.19 -2.01 15.17
C ILE A 178 14.33 -2.97 16.33
N ASP A 179 13.21 -3.37 16.92
CA ASP A 179 13.15 -4.25 18.09
C ASP A 179 14.10 -3.79 19.23
N GLY A 180 14.18 -2.46 19.41
CA GLY A 180 15.03 -1.80 20.41
C GLY A 180 16.47 -1.54 19.96
N GLU A 181 16.97 -2.20 18.91
CA GLU A 181 18.32 -2.00 18.39
C GLU A 181 18.38 -0.79 17.45
N ARG A 182 19.39 0.07 17.63
CA ARG A 182 19.60 1.25 16.80
C ARG A 182 20.32 0.85 15.50
N ILE A 183 19.64 1.03 14.36
CA ILE A 183 20.18 0.73 13.03
C ILE A 183 20.58 1.98 12.24
N VAL A 184 19.99 3.14 12.56
CA VAL A 184 20.36 4.43 11.99
C VAL A 184 20.52 5.44 13.13
N ASP A 185 21.64 6.14 13.19
CA ASP A 185 21.89 7.17 14.20
C ASP A 185 22.16 8.53 13.58
N ALA A 186 21.12 9.38 13.60
CA ALA A 186 21.20 10.78 13.19
C ALA A 186 21.68 11.02 11.74
N HIS A 187 21.27 10.19 10.80
CA HIS A 187 21.56 10.37 9.37
C HIS A 187 20.37 10.97 8.61
N ARG A 188 20.69 11.81 7.62
CA ARG A 188 19.68 12.29 6.66
C ARG A 188 19.46 11.26 5.57
N GLY A 189 18.20 11.09 5.15
CA GLY A 189 17.92 10.14 4.10
C GLY A 189 16.44 9.90 3.81
N LEU A 190 16.22 8.83 3.09
CA LEU A 190 14.92 8.28 2.74
C LEU A 190 14.70 7.03 3.58
N LEU A 191 13.51 6.88 4.13
CA LEU A 191 13.13 5.69 4.90
C LEU A 191 11.85 5.08 4.32
N VAL A 192 11.90 3.79 4.05
CA VAL A 192 10.73 2.99 3.66
C VAL A 192 10.59 1.82 4.61
N VAL A 193 9.39 1.64 5.14
CA VAL A 193 8.96 0.47 5.91
C VAL A 193 7.94 -0.27 5.05
N GLY A 194 8.30 -1.43 4.55
CA GLY A 194 7.49 -2.20 3.59
C GLY A 194 6.99 -3.49 4.18
N ASN A 195 5.73 -3.79 3.90
CA ASN A 195 5.12 -5.10 4.09
C ASN A 195 5.20 -5.94 2.81
N VAL A 196 5.40 -5.27 1.67
CA VAL A 196 5.48 -5.89 0.34
C VAL A 196 6.66 -5.36 -0.46
N ARG A 197 7.00 -6.05 -1.55
CA ARG A 197 8.11 -5.67 -2.45
C ARG A 197 7.75 -4.55 -3.41
N GLN A 198 6.48 -4.44 -3.79
CA GLN A 198 6.03 -3.51 -4.82
C GLN A 198 6.03 -2.06 -4.32
N TYR A 199 6.58 -1.17 -5.13
CA TYR A 199 6.59 0.26 -4.90
C TYR A 199 6.22 1.03 -6.18
N ALA A 200 5.86 2.32 -6.05
CA ALA A 200 5.56 3.18 -7.19
C ALA A 200 6.72 3.20 -8.20
N ALA A 201 6.42 3.45 -9.48
CA ALA A 201 7.37 3.49 -10.58
C ALA A 201 8.22 2.21 -10.76
N ARG A 202 7.76 1.07 -10.26
CA ARG A 202 8.48 -0.22 -10.24
C ARG A 202 9.79 -0.19 -9.42
N LEU A 203 9.90 0.74 -8.51
CA LEU A 203 10.96 0.71 -7.51
C LEU A 203 10.70 -0.45 -6.53
N ASN A 204 11.77 -0.98 -5.95
CA ASN A 204 11.68 -2.07 -4.99
C ASN A 204 12.61 -1.78 -3.80
N PRO A 205 12.33 -0.76 -2.99
CA PRO A 205 13.17 -0.43 -1.85
C PRO A 205 13.26 -1.58 -0.86
N THR A 206 12.14 -2.26 -0.58
CA THR A 206 12.03 -3.43 0.30
C THR A 206 11.91 -4.71 -0.53
N CYS A 207 12.94 -5.00 -1.34
CA CYS A 207 12.90 -6.04 -2.36
C CYS A 207 12.76 -7.48 -1.81
N ASN A 208 13.02 -7.70 -0.53
CA ASN A 208 12.93 -8.99 0.15
C ASN A 208 11.66 -9.17 0.98
N ALA A 209 10.80 -8.16 1.06
CA ALA A 209 9.61 -8.20 1.89
C ALA A 209 8.68 -9.36 1.54
N ASP A 210 8.19 -10.05 2.55
CA ASP A 210 7.17 -11.09 2.47
C ASP A 210 6.00 -10.71 3.37
N PRO A 211 4.80 -10.43 2.82
CA PRO A 211 3.66 -9.98 3.61
C PRO A 211 3.06 -11.05 4.53
N SER A 212 3.72 -12.18 4.76
CA SER A 212 3.20 -13.29 5.56
C SER A 212 4.23 -13.92 6.50
N ASP A 213 5.37 -13.26 6.73
CA ASP A 213 6.43 -13.76 7.61
C ASP A 213 6.42 -13.16 9.03
N GLY A 214 5.44 -12.28 9.33
CA GLY A 214 5.30 -11.63 10.62
C GLY A 214 6.27 -10.46 10.85
N LEU A 215 6.95 -9.98 9.81
CA LEU A 215 7.95 -8.92 9.90
C LEU A 215 7.63 -7.75 8.95
N LEU A 216 8.20 -6.59 9.26
CA LEU A 216 8.24 -5.46 8.34
C LEU A 216 9.69 -5.22 7.89
N ASP A 217 9.88 -5.03 6.59
CA ASP A 217 11.18 -4.72 5.99
C ASP A 217 11.45 -3.21 6.05
N VAL A 218 12.62 -2.85 6.51
CA VAL A 218 13.05 -1.45 6.60
C VAL A 218 14.23 -1.22 5.67
N THR A 219 14.12 -0.19 4.84
CA THR A 219 15.24 0.28 4.02
C THR A 219 15.46 1.76 4.30
N PHE A 220 16.62 2.09 4.85
CA PHE A 220 17.11 3.46 4.96
C PHE A 220 18.19 3.70 3.91
N MET A 221 18.10 4.82 3.23
CA MET A 221 19.01 5.24 2.18
C MET A 221 19.52 6.64 2.50
N ALA A 222 20.79 6.74 2.88
CA ALA A 222 21.43 8.01 3.21
C ALA A 222 21.44 8.94 2.00
N ALA A 223 20.89 10.15 2.18
CA ALA A 223 20.81 11.15 1.13
C ALA A 223 20.85 12.56 1.72
N SER A 224 21.54 13.46 1.02
CA SER A 224 21.62 14.89 1.35
C SER A 224 21.30 15.79 0.15
N SER A 225 21.11 15.19 -1.03
CA SER A 225 20.88 15.90 -2.30
C SER A 225 19.89 15.19 -3.21
N ALA A 226 19.37 15.94 -4.18
CA ALA A 226 18.53 15.38 -5.24
C ALA A 226 19.24 14.33 -6.10
N MET A 227 20.56 14.48 -6.30
CA MET A 227 21.36 13.52 -7.08
C MET A 227 21.42 12.15 -6.39
N GLU A 228 21.51 12.13 -5.06
CA GLU A 228 21.46 10.89 -4.28
C GLU A 228 20.09 10.24 -4.33
N ILE A 229 19.00 11.01 -4.36
CA ILE A 229 17.65 10.48 -4.57
C ILE A 229 17.53 9.80 -5.93
N ILE A 230 18.08 10.42 -6.99
CA ILE A 230 18.10 9.82 -8.34
C ILE A 230 18.94 8.53 -8.34
N ARG A 231 20.11 8.56 -7.70
CA ARG A 231 20.96 7.36 -7.53
C ARG A 231 20.19 6.23 -6.83
N TRP A 232 19.51 6.52 -5.71
CA TRP A 232 18.73 5.52 -4.98
C TRP A 232 17.55 5.00 -5.79
N SER A 233 16.90 5.86 -6.56
CA SER A 233 15.82 5.44 -7.47
C SER A 233 16.33 4.44 -8.51
N ALA A 234 17.49 4.68 -9.11
CA ALA A 234 18.11 3.77 -10.06
C ALA A 234 18.51 2.44 -9.42
N LEU A 235 19.10 2.47 -8.23
CA LEU A 235 19.47 1.27 -7.46
C LEU A 235 18.25 0.46 -7.03
N CYS A 236 17.19 1.09 -6.55
CA CYS A 236 15.94 0.41 -6.21
C CYS A 236 15.25 -0.19 -7.44
N TRP A 237 15.32 0.47 -8.58
CA TRP A 237 14.79 -0.06 -9.84
C TRP A 237 15.54 -1.32 -10.29
N SER A 238 16.86 -1.33 -10.15
CA SER A 238 17.73 -2.49 -10.46
C SER A 238 17.83 -3.52 -9.32
N ARG A 239 17.23 -3.24 -8.16
CA ARG A 239 17.33 -4.06 -6.93
C ARG A 239 18.76 -4.21 -6.39
N ALA A 240 19.63 -3.25 -6.68
CA ALA A 240 21.04 -3.25 -6.29
C ALA A 240 21.33 -2.38 -5.05
N GLN A 241 20.32 -1.80 -4.40
CA GLN A 241 20.48 -0.90 -3.25
C GLN A 241 21.20 -1.55 -2.07
N HIS A 242 21.01 -2.85 -1.85
CA HIS A 242 21.61 -3.60 -0.75
C HIS A 242 23.14 -3.63 -0.76
N ALA A 243 23.75 -3.49 -1.93
CA ALA A 243 25.21 -3.50 -2.09
C ALA A 243 25.82 -2.08 -2.04
N ALA A 244 25.00 -1.04 -1.92
CA ALA A 244 25.48 0.34 -2.00
C ALA A 244 25.77 0.92 -0.62
N VAL A 245 26.90 1.62 -0.51
CA VAL A 245 27.28 2.36 0.70
C VAL A 245 26.21 3.41 1.02
N GLY A 246 25.80 3.48 2.29
CA GLY A 246 24.76 4.37 2.78
C GLY A 246 23.34 3.76 2.71
N CYS A 247 23.21 2.47 2.34
CA CYS A 247 21.99 1.70 2.50
C CYS A 247 22.05 0.86 3.76
N VAL A 248 20.98 0.91 4.56
CA VAL A 248 20.75 0.00 5.67
C VAL A 248 19.45 -0.73 5.39
N MET A 249 19.50 -2.05 5.34
CA MET A 249 18.33 -2.91 5.20
C MET A 249 18.24 -3.82 6.43
N ALA A 250 17.09 -3.82 7.06
CA ALA A 250 16.81 -4.64 8.23
C ALA A 250 15.32 -4.98 8.27
N ARG A 251 14.91 -5.83 9.19
CA ARG A 251 13.52 -6.21 9.40
C ARG A 251 13.25 -6.51 10.86
N GLY A 252 12.03 -6.33 11.30
CA GLY A 252 11.63 -6.60 12.67
C GLY A 252 10.15 -6.40 12.91
N HIS A 253 9.75 -6.54 14.17
CA HIS A 253 8.36 -6.48 14.59
C HIS A 253 7.94 -5.05 14.98
N GLU A 254 8.86 -4.29 15.55
CA GLU A 254 8.64 -2.92 16.01
C GLU A 254 9.72 -2.00 15.44
N ILE A 255 9.29 -0.95 14.77
CA ILE A 255 10.16 0.07 14.20
C ILE A 255 9.86 1.41 14.88
N GLU A 256 10.86 2.01 15.51
CA GLU A 256 10.79 3.34 16.10
C GLU A 256 11.54 4.32 15.21
N ILE A 257 10.89 5.41 14.83
CA ILE A 257 11.44 6.45 13.95
C ILE A 257 11.33 7.79 14.66
N GLU A 258 12.45 8.47 14.83
CA GLU A 258 12.52 9.82 15.39
C GLU A 258 13.06 10.79 14.35
N SER A 259 12.32 11.86 14.06
CA SER A 259 12.85 13.01 13.33
C SER A 259 13.56 13.93 14.29
N LEU A 260 14.79 14.37 13.97
CA LEU A 260 15.66 15.05 14.94
C LEU A 260 15.68 16.58 14.80
N GLU A 261 15.41 17.12 13.61
CA GLU A 261 15.60 18.56 13.36
C GLU A 261 14.28 19.28 13.06
N HIS A 262 13.44 18.71 12.23
CA HIS A 262 12.19 19.32 11.77
C HIS A 262 11.14 18.25 11.53
N GLU A 263 9.90 18.68 11.35
CA GLU A 263 8.83 17.77 11.00
C GLU A 263 9.11 17.05 9.67
N ALA A 264 8.87 15.75 9.64
CA ALA A 264 9.02 14.94 8.45
C ALA A 264 7.67 14.38 7.98
N ALA A 265 7.34 14.59 6.71
CA ALA A 265 6.14 14.05 6.11
C ALA A 265 6.14 12.52 6.14
N VAL A 266 4.97 11.95 6.36
CA VAL A 266 4.71 10.50 6.37
C VAL A 266 3.62 10.18 5.35
N GLN A 267 3.81 9.11 4.59
CA GLN A 267 2.78 8.52 3.75
C GLN A 267 2.56 7.05 4.11
N MET A 268 1.36 6.53 3.88
CA MET A 268 0.99 5.12 3.97
C MET A 268 0.18 4.73 2.73
N ASP A 269 0.62 3.70 2.02
CA ASP A 269 -0.02 3.18 0.80
C ASP A 269 -0.31 4.25 -0.27
N GLY A 270 0.48 5.33 -0.32
CA GLY A 270 0.32 6.44 -1.25
C GLY A 270 -0.66 7.54 -0.82
N GLU A 271 -1.13 7.51 0.43
CA GLU A 271 -1.96 8.58 1.03
C GLU A 271 -1.17 9.30 2.14
N SER A 272 -1.42 10.59 2.33
CA SER A 272 -0.75 11.37 3.39
C SER A 272 -1.17 10.87 4.77
N ALA A 273 -0.19 10.58 5.62
CA ALA A 273 -0.40 10.04 6.96
C ALA A 273 0.00 11.00 8.09
N GLY A 274 0.21 12.27 7.78
CA GLY A 274 0.64 13.28 8.75
C GLY A 274 2.15 13.47 8.75
N ARG A 275 2.69 13.84 9.91
CA ARG A 275 4.11 14.16 10.07
C ARG A 275 4.69 13.60 11.35
N LEU A 276 5.94 13.18 11.32
CA LEU A 276 6.74 12.96 12.52
C LEU A 276 7.16 14.32 13.09
N ILE A 277 6.97 14.48 14.38
CA ILE A 277 7.33 15.71 15.12
C ILE A 277 8.67 15.47 15.84
N PRO A 278 9.64 16.39 15.79
CA PRO A 278 10.89 16.26 16.50
C PRO A 278 10.71 15.99 17.99
N GLY A 279 11.49 15.05 18.53
CA GLY A 279 11.42 14.64 19.94
C GLY A 279 10.21 13.75 20.29
N LYS A 280 9.37 13.39 19.28
CA LYS A 280 8.25 12.49 19.48
C LYS A 280 8.37 11.31 18.52
N PRO A 281 8.89 10.16 18.96
CA PRO A 281 9.06 9.01 18.09
C PRO A 281 7.74 8.48 17.57
N GLY A 282 7.72 8.13 16.28
CA GLY A 282 6.66 7.34 15.68
C GLY A 282 6.99 5.85 15.82
N VAL A 283 6.04 5.07 16.30
CA VAL A 283 6.21 3.62 16.47
C VAL A 283 5.34 2.91 15.44
N ILE A 284 5.95 2.00 14.69
CA ILE A 284 5.31 1.13 13.72
C ILE A 284 5.43 -0.31 14.20
N ARG A 285 4.36 -1.08 14.15
CA ARG A 285 4.35 -2.50 14.50
C ARG A 285 3.76 -3.33 13.36
N VAL A 286 4.22 -4.57 13.26
CA VAL A 286 3.51 -5.55 12.43
C VAL A 286 2.27 -6.04 13.17
N ALA A 287 1.17 -6.22 12.42
CA ALA A 287 0.00 -6.96 12.85
C ALA A 287 -0.07 -8.25 12.02
N PRO A 288 0.40 -9.37 12.56
CA PRO A 288 0.45 -10.62 11.81
C PRO A 288 -0.93 -11.12 11.43
N ALA A 289 -1.04 -11.74 10.26
CA ALA A 289 -2.24 -12.45 9.80
C ALA A 289 -3.54 -11.62 9.86
N SER A 290 -3.46 -10.31 9.61
CA SER A 290 -4.54 -9.35 9.84
C SER A 290 -5.44 -9.08 8.64
N MET A 291 -5.11 -9.60 7.47
CA MET A 291 -5.92 -9.48 6.26
C MET A 291 -5.89 -10.77 5.46
N ARG A 292 -7.04 -11.18 4.92
CA ARG A 292 -7.15 -12.35 4.06
C ARG A 292 -7.25 -11.93 2.59
N VAL A 293 -6.40 -12.51 1.74
CA VAL A 293 -6.32 -12.17 0.32
C VAL A 293 -6.52 -13.42 -0.54
N VAL A 294 -7.25 -13.29 -1.65
CA VAL A 294 -7.42 -14.40 -2.60
C VAL A 294 -6.05 -14.87 -3.08
N GLN A 295 -5.81 -16.16 -2.98
CA GLN A 295 -4.60 -16.77 -3.50
C GLN A 295 -4.72 -16.96 -5.01
N VAL A 296 -3.88 -16.25 -5.75
CA VAL A 296 -3.76 -16.40 -7.20
C VAL A 296 -2.51 -17.22 -7.48
N SER A 297 -2.68 -18.38 -8.10
CA SER A 297 -1.53 -19.19 -8.55
C SER A 297 -0.67 -18.35 -9.51
N PRO A 298 0.66 -18.34 -9.37
CA PRO A 298 1.53 -17.66 -10.31
C PRO A 298 1.24 -18.18 -11.73
N ARG A 299 1.09 -17.27 -12.69
CA ARG A 299 1.04 -17.68 -14.11
C ARG A 299 2.34 -18.43 -14.36
N ARG A 300 2.24 -19.69 -14.77
CA ARG A 300 3.39 -20.37 -15.38
C ARG A 300 3.80 -19.51 -16.60
N ALA A 301 5.04 -19.01 -16.54
CA ALA A 301 5.65 -18.23 -17.61
C ALA A 301 5.76 -19.07 -18.89
#